data_550552db4af5e4d35e8d9e45a79e2d0a
#
_entry.id   550552db4af5e4d35e8d9e45a79e2d0a
#
_cell.length_a   1.000
_cell.length_b   1.000
_cell.length_c   1.000
_cell.angle_alpha   90.00
_cell.angle_beta   90.00
_cell.angle_gamma   90.00
#
_symmetry.space_group_name_H-M   'P 1'
#
loop_
_entity.id
_entity.type
_entity.pdbx_description
1 polymer ?
#
loop_
_entity_poly.entity_id
_entity_poly.type
_entity_poly.pdbx_seq_one_letter_code
_entity_poly.pdbx_strand_id
1 'polypeptide(L)'
;MTAANKPVGEPSASRDLAPAVPPGRLTAFLERISRNPTLGLMALLMVMWLVAAIVVPRFATFDNLRNVLRQASDLSVAAIGELFVLLICGIDLSVGAVYGLTSVVLVTTMIATGNLVLAIAVALATGLAFGVINGSLVQWIRIPAFITTLGMFYIAYALAQMISAGAALRMPTDGLFVGLQTGSLFGVPYLVVLAAIVAVIAWIVLNRTTFGRSVVAVGYNRVTAGLSGVRVPRVIVACFAIGGTMTAIAAVMLTSRIQTGEPTLGGFTTTFETITAAVVGGTSLFGGRGSVPGVLIGAIIIRTIGDCIVLLNITPLLYQAVMGGLIVIALVVDSQRSRYLGERT
;
A
#
# COMPACT_ATOMS: atom_id res chain seq x y z
N MET A 1 -7.90 78.79 -12.30
CA MET A 1 -8.15 78.16 -11.01
C MET A 1 -7.23 76.95 -10.92
N THR A 2 -6.22 77.05 -10.10
CA THR A 2 -5.05 76.18 -9.90
C THR A 2 -5.42 74.95 -9.10
N ALA A 3 -5.23 73.77 -9.66
CA ALA A 3 -5.28 72.49 -8.92
C ALA A 3 -3.90 72.14 -8.43
N ALA A 4 -3.73 72.08 -7.12
CA ALA A 4 -2.50 71.85 -6.40
C ALA A 4 -2.03 70.39 -6.57
N ASN A 5 -0.80 70.27 -6.97
CA ASN A 5 -0.02 69.03 -7.06
C ASN A 5 0.31 68.53 -5.65
N LYS A 6 -0.20 67.35 -5.24
CA LYS A 6 0.23 66.68 -3.98
C LYS A 6 1.53 65.92 -4.24
N PRO A 7 2.54 66.05 -3.38
CA PRO A 7 3.76 65.30 -3.54
C PRO A 7 3.55 63.82 -3.27
N VAL A 8 4.09 62.98 -4.14
CA VAL A 8 4.20 61.53 -3.99
C VAL A 8 5.14 61.23 -2.81
N GLY A 9 4.58 60.59 -1.78
CA GLY A 9 5.30 60.20 -0.58
C GLY A 9 6.44 59.24 -0.91
N GLU A 10 7.60 59.54 -0.33
CA GLU A 10 8.80 58.69 -0.38
C GLU A 10 8.52 57.26 0.08
N PRO A 11 9.14 56.24 -0.53
CA PRO A 11 9.04 54.85 -0.08
C PRO A 11 9.68 54.73 1.31
N SER A 12 8.87 54.37 2.29
CA SER A 12 9.28 54.14 3.70
C SER A 12 10.45 53.16 3.78
N ALA A 13 11.41 53.58 4.59
CA ALA A 13 12.64 52.92 4.98
C ALA A 13 12.57 51.39 4.99
N SER A 14 13.65 50.81 4.39
CA SER A 14 14.05 49.43 4.55
C SER A 14 13.89 48.97 6.02
N ARG A 15 12.94 48.09 6.26
CA ARG A 15 12.96 47.29 7.48
C ARG A 15 14.25 46.46 7.46
N ASP A 16 15.19 46.84 8.33
CA ASP A 16 16.33 46.04 8.67
C ASP A 16 15.86 44.66 9.06
N LEU A 17 15.92 43.70 8.12
CA LEU A 17 15.75 42.29 8.41
C LEU A 17 16.94 41.91 9.30
N ALA A 18 16.72 41.85 10.61
CA ALA A 18 17.66 41.26 11.54
C ALA A 18 18.16 39.92 10.95
N PRO A 19 19.46 39.62 10.98
CA PRO A 19 19.99 38.38 10.43
C PRO A 19 19.28 37.22 11.10
N ALA A 20 18.62 36.38 10.28
CA ALA A 20 17.91 35.21 10.76
C ALA A 20 18.90 34.33 11.54
N VAL A 21 18.69 34.19 12.82
CA VAL A 21 19.47 33.28 13.69
C VAL A 21 19.40 31.90 13.04
N PRO A 22 20.53 31.26 12.73
CA PRO A 22 20.52 29.96 12.10
C PRO A 22 19.74 28.99 12.99
N PRO A 23 18.78 28.22 12.45
CA PRO A 23 17.97 27.32 13.25
C PRO A 23 18.89 26.35 13.99
N GLY A 24 18.63 26.14 15.28
CA GLY A 24 19.39 25.17 16.08
C GLY A 24 19.33 23.79 15.40
N ARG A 25 20.32 22.92 15.65
CA ARG A 25 20.39 21.58 15.03
C ARG A 25 19.07 20.80 15.13
N LEU A 26 18.35 20.96 16.22
CA LEU A 26 17.04 20.31 16.45
C LEU A 26 15.95 20.92 15.57
N THR A 27 15.88 22.25 15.47
CA THR A 27 14.89 22.93 14.62
C THR A 27 15.12 22.65 13.14
N ALA A 28 16.38 22.64 12.68
CA ALA A 28 16.75 22.24 11.31
C ALA A 28 16.40 20.77 11.01
N PHE A 29 16.54 19.89 12.00
CA PHE A 29 16.14 18.48 11.88
C PHE A 29 14.62 18.33 11.82
N LEU A 30 13.86 19.02 12.67
CA LEU A 30 12.40 19.03 12.64
C LEU A 30 11.83 19.64 11.35
N GLU A 31 12.43 20.71 10.83
CA GLU A 31 12.07 21.26 9.52
C GLU A 31 12.34 20.27 8.38
N ARG A 32 13.42 19.50 8.45
CA ARG A 32 13.75 18.47 7.46
C ARG A 32 12.76 17.31 7.48
N ILE A 33 12.29 16.91 8.67
CA ILE A 33 11.23 15.91 8.85
C ILE A 33 9.90 16.44 8.29
N SER A 34 9.54 17.69 8.59
CA SER A 34 8.27 18.28 8.12
C SER A 34 8.23 18.44 6.60
N ARG A 35 9.38 18.66 5.95
CA ARG A 35 9.49 18.76 4.49
C ARG A 35 9.49 17.42 3.77
N ASN A 36 9.83 16.31 4.46
CA ASN A 36 9.94 14.97 3.89
C ASN A 36 9.01 13.98 4.62
N PRO A 37 7.79 13.71 4.10
CA PRO A 37 6.82 12.85 4.77
C PRO A 37 7.37 11.45 5.12
N THR A 38 8.23 10.89 4.24
CA THR A 38 8.85 9.58 4.45
C THR A 38 9.79 9.57 5.65
N LEU A 39 10.53 10.67 5.90
CA LEU A 39 11.38 10.78 7.08
C LEU A 39 10.56 10.86 8.37
N GLY A 40 9.41 11.54 8.34
CA GLY A 40 8.48 11.59 9.47
C GLY A 40 7.92 10.20 9.82
N LEU A 41 7.54 9.43 8.80
CA LEU A 41 7.07 8.06 8.98
C LEU A 41 8.18 7.13 9.50
N MET A 42 9.41 7.29 9.02
CA MET A 42 10.55 6.52 9.51
C MET A 42 10.84 6.85 10.98
N ALA A 43 10.79 8.13 11.36
CA ALA A 43 10.94 8.55 12.76
C ALA A 43 9.82 7.95 13.64
N LEU A 44 8.57 7.98 13.19
CA LEU A 44 7.44 7.34 13.86
C LEU A 44 7.67 5.84 14.08
N LEU A 45 8.09 5.13 13.03
CA LEU A 45 8.41 3.70 13.11
C LEU A 45 9.52 3.43 14.12
N MET A 46 10.59 4.22 14.12
CA MET A 46 11.71 4.07 15.06
C MET A 46 11.28 4.31 16.50
N VAL A 47 10.46 5.36 16.75
CA VAL A 47 9.90 5.63 18.08
C VAL A 47 9.00 4.48 18.52
N MET A 48 8.13 3.98 17.62
CA MET A 48 7.26 2.85 17.93
C MET A 48 8.05 1.58 18.26
N TRP A 49 9.13 1.29 17.51
CA TRP A 49 9.99 0.15 17.78
C TRP A 49 10.77 0.29 19.10
N LEU A 50 11.22 1.51 19.42
CA LEU A 50 11.87 1.78 20.71
C LEU A 50 10.89 1.55 21.89
N VAL A 51 9.67 2.08 21.78
CA VAL A 51 8.63 1.87 22.80
C VAL A 51 8.28 0.38 22.91
N ALA A 52 8.07 -0.30 21.77
CA ALA A 52 7.77 -1.73 21.75
C ALA A 52 8.91 -2.57 22.38
N ALA A 53 10.17 -2.22 22.12
CA ALA A 53 11.32 -2.90 22.70
C ALA A 53 11.39 -2.78 24.25
N ILE A 54 10.87 -1.67 24.80
CA ILE A 54 10.84 -1.44 26.25
C ILE A 54 9.61 -2.10 26.92
N VAL A 55 8.44 -2.01 26.26
CA VAL A 55 7.15 -2.36 26.87
C VAL A 55 6.74 -3.80 26.56
N VAL A 56 7.10 -4.33 25.36
CA VAL A 56 6.61 -5.62 24.89
C VAL A 56 7.69 -6.68 25.08
N PRO A 57 7.47 -7.71 25.93
CA PRO A 57 8.42 -8.79 26.13
C PRO A 57 8.77 -9.49 24.82
N ARG A 58 10.06 -9.79 24.63
CA ARG A 58 10.59 -10.49 23.43
C ARG A 58 10.48 -9.73 22.11
N PHE A 59 9.94 -8.51 22.08
CA PHE A 59 9.82 -7.74 20.83
C PHE A 59 11.18 -7.51 20.17
N ALA A 60 12.20 -7.11 20.94
CA ALA A 60 13.53 -6.77 20.43
C ALA A 60 14.42 -8.00 20.11
N THR A 61 13.88 -9.22 20.12
CA THR A 61 14.64 -10.41 19.71
C THR A 61 14.85 -10.41 18.19
N PHE A 62 16.02 -10.90 17.75
CA PHE A 62 16.33 -10.98 16.31
C PHE A 62 15.32 -11.83 15.53
N ASP A 63 14.86 -12.93 16.14
CA ASP A 63 13.85 -13.81 15.52
C ASP A 63 12.51 -13.11 15.36
N ASN A 64 12.07 -12.33 16.36
CA ASN A 64 10.83 -11.58 16.25
C ASN A 64 10.93 -10.49 15.18
N LEU A 65 12.04 -9.75 15.13
CA LEU A 65 12.28 -8.73 14.11
C LEU A 65 12.22 -9.35 12.69
N ARG A 66 12.84 -10.52 12.49
CA ARG A 66 12.75 -11.28 11.23
C ARG A 66 11.31 -11.70 10.94
N ASN A 67 10.55 -12.10 11.95
CA ASN A 67 9.15 -12.49 11.80
C ASN A 67 8.27 -11.31 11.38
N VAL A 68 8.41 -10.15 12.03
CA VAL A 68 7.71 -8.91 11.63
C VAL A 68 8.01 -8.55 10.19
N LEU A 69 9.28 -8.58 9.75
CA LEU A 69 9.66 -8.28 8.38
C LEU A 69 9.09 -9.30 7.37
N ARG A 70 9.07 -10.60 7.72
CA ARG A 70 8.42 -11.62 6.89
C ARG A 70 6.93 -11.34 6.72
N GLN A 71 6.24 -11.02 7.82
CA GLN A 71 4.82 -10.70 7.78
C GLN A 71 4.53 -9.38 7.06
N ALA A 72 5.44 -8.40 7.14
CA ALA A 72 5.31 -7.15 6.41
C ALA A 72 5.54 -7.31 4.90
N SER A 73 6.22 -8.36 4.46
CA SER A 73 6.60 -8.55 3.05
C SER A 73 5.40 -8.74 2.14
N ASP A 74 4.49 -9.66 2.47
CA ASP A 74 3.28 -9.90 1.68
C ASP A 74 2.34 -8.68 1.71
N LEU A 75 2.13 -8.08 2.88
CA LEU A 75 1.34 -6.87 3.01
C LEU A 75 1.94 -5.69 2.22
N SER A 76 3.27 -5.55 2.23
CA SER A 76 3.95 -4.50 1.46
C SER A 76 3.69 -4.62 -0.03
N VAL A 77 3.75 -5.84 -0.58
CA VAL A 77 3.50 -6.09 -2.01
C VAL A 77 2.05 -5.78 -2.37
N ALA A 78 1.08 -6.24 -1.57
CA ALA A 78 -0.33 -5.91 -1.79
C ALA A 78 -0.58 -4.39 -1.70
N ALA A 79 -0.02 -3.73 -0.70
CA ALA A 79 -0.16 -2.29 -0.49
C ALA A 79 0.53 -1.44 -1.58
N ILE A 80 1.60 -1.94 -2.20
CA ILE A 80 2.17 -1.32 -3.41
C ILE A 80 1.18 -1.40 -4.58
N GLY A 81 0.46 -2.51 -4.72
CA GLY A 81 -0.62 -2.62 -5.70
C GLY A 81 -1.72 -1.57 -5.46
N GLU A 82 -2.17 -1.46 -4.23
CA GLU A 82 -3.18 -0.48 -3.82
C GLU A 82 -2.70 0.98 -3.99
N LEU A 83 -1.41 1.26 -3.78
CA LEU A 83 -0.81 2.57 -4.06
C LEU A 83 -1.12 3.04 -5.50
N PHE A 84 -0.95 2.17 -6.52
CA PHE A 84 -1.24 2.55 -7.91
C PHE A 84 -2.71 2.86 -8.13
N VAL A 85 -3.61 2.13 -7.47
CA VAL A 85 -5.06 2.35 -7.55
C VAL A 85 -5.45 3.65 -6.83
N LEU A 86 -4.92 3.89 -5.63
CA LEU A 86 -5.17 5.11 -4.88
C LEU A 86 -4.62 6.35 -5.61
N LEU A 87 -3.46 6.26 -6.25
CA LEU A 87 -2.86 7.36 -7.01
C LEU A 87 -3.79 7.89 -8.12
N ILE A 88 -4.67 7.08 -8.70
CA ILE A 88 -5.65 7.49 -9.71
C ILE A 88 -7.03 7.82 -9.12
N CYS A 89 -7.13 8.08 -7.81
CA CYS A 89 -8.39 8.27 -7.07
C CYS A 89 -9.32 7.05 -7.15
N GLY A 90 -8.78 5.84 -7.24
CA GLY A 90 -9.51 4.57 -7.14
C GLY A 90 -9.38 4.00 -5.73
N ILE A 91 -10.28 3.07 -5.38
CA ILE A 91 -10.16 2.22 -4.19
C ILE A 91 -10.49 0.81 -4.65
N ASP A 92 -9.60 -0.16 -4.37
CA ASP A 92 -9.85 -1.56 -4.69
C ASP A 92 -10.20 -2.36 -3.43
N LEU A 93 -11.50 -2.56 -3.22
CA LEU A 93 -11.99 -3.40 -2.14
C LEU A 93 -11.89 -4.90 -2.44
N SER A 94 -11.64 -5.29 -3.68
CA SER A 94 -11.57 -6.70 -4.06
C SER A 94 -10.28 -7.39 -3.62
N VAL A 95 -9.25 -6.63 -3.23
CA VAL A 95 -7.92 -7.11 -2.87
C VAL A 95 -7.98 -8.34 -1.96
N GLY A 96 -8.71 -8.28 -0.84
CA GLY A 96 -8.75 -9.40 0.12
C GLY A 96 -9.38 -10.67 -0.46
N ALA A 97 -10.47 -10.55 -1.20
CA ALA A 97 -11.12 -11.72 -1.80
C ALA A 97 -10.30 -12.29 -2.97
N VAL A 98 -9.68 -11.44 -3.78
CA VAL A 98 -8.75 -11.86 -4.85
C VAL A 98 -7.54 -12.56 -4.25
N TYR A 99 -7.09 -12.12 -3.08
CA TYR A 99 -6.03 -12.77 -2.32
C TYR A 99 -6.38 -14.22 -1.96
N GLY A 100 -7.56 -14.45 -1.36
CA GLY A 100 -8.06 -15.79 -1.03
C GLY A 100 -8.27 -16.64 -2.28
N LEU A 101 -8.89 -16.10 -3.32
CA LEU A 101 -9.10 -16.80 -4.59
C LEU A 101 -7.76 -17.23 -5.21
N THR A 102 -6.79 -16.34 -5.26
CA THR A 102 -5.47 -16.63 -5.82
C THR A 102 -4.76 -17.73 -5.02
N SER A 103 -4.88 -17.71 -3.69
CA SER A 103 -4.33 -18.75 -2.81
C SER A 103 -4.94 -20.12 -3.11
N VAL A 104 -6.28 -20.19 -3.26
CA VAL A 104 -7.00 -21.42 -3.60
C VAL A 104 -6.62 -21.90 -5.00
N VAL A 105 -6.60 -21.02 -6.00
CA VAL A 105 -6.24 -21.35 -7.38
C VAL A 105 -4.81 -21.90 -7.46
N LEU A 106 -3.87 -21.29 -6.74
CA LEU A 106 -2.48 -21.77 -6.65
C LEU A 106 -2.43 -23.22 -6.17
N VAL A 107 -3.07 -23.49 -5.03
CA VAL A 107 -3.00 -24.82 -4.41
C VAL A 107 -3.77 -25.86 -5.22
N THR A 108 -4.95 -25.51 -5.74
CA THR A 108 -5.74 -26.42 -6.59
C THR A 108 -4.99 -26.79 -7.88
N THR A 109 -4.34 -25.81 -8.52
CA THR A 109 -3.54 -26.07 -9.72
C THR A 109 -2.32 -26.96 -9.39
N MET A 110 -1.69 -26.72 -8.24
CA MET A 110 -0.57 -27.56 -7.79
C MET A 110 -1.02 -29.00 -7.51
N ILE A 111 -2.17 -29.21 -6.86
CA ILE A 111 -2.75 -30.54 -6.63
C ILE A 111 -3.05 -31.25 -7.96
N ALA A 112 -3.62 -30.54 -8.93
CA ALA A 112 -4.04 -31.11 -10.20
C ALA A 112 -2.87 -31.45 -11.13
N THR A 113 -1.79 -30.69 -11.10
CA THR A 113 -0.72 -30.75 -12.10
C THR A 113 0.64 -31.19 -11.56
N GLY A 114 0.87 -31.07 -10.25
CA GLY A 114 2.19 -31.26 -9.64
C GLY A 114 3.23 -30.24 -10.10
N ASN A 115 2.84 -29.19 -10.82
CA ASN A 115 3.74 -28.21 -11.42
C ASN A 115 3.63 -26.85 -10.75
N LEU A 116 4.62 -26.52 -9.92
CA LEU A 116 4.66 -25.25 -9.18
C LEU A 116 4.70 -24.02 -10.10
N VAL A 117 5.47 -24.07 -11.19
CA VAL A 117 5.59 -22.94 -12.12
C VAL A 117 4.24 -22.63 -12.78
N LEU A 118 3.54 -23.69 -13.23
CA LEU A 118 2.19 -23.53 -13.79
C LEU A 118 1.22 -23.00 -12.74
N ALA A 119 1.27 -23.52 -11.50
CA ALA A 119 0.41 -23.07 -10.41
C ALA A 119 0.61 -21.57 -10.09
N ILE A 120 1.86 -21.12 -10.02
CA ILE A 120 2.18 -19.69 -9.84
C ILE A 120 1.70 -18.87 -11.04
N ALA A 121 1.92 -19.32 -12.27
CA ALA A 121 1.50 -18.60 -13.47
C ALA A 121 -0.03 -18.42 -13.52
N VAL A 122 -0.81 -19.46 -13.21
CA VAL A 122 -2.28 -19.40 -13.17
C VAL A 122 -2.75 -18.50 -12.04
N ALA A 123 -2.12 -18.56 -10.87
CA ALA A 123 -2.40 -17.67 -9.74
C ALA A 123 -2.18 -16.20 -10.11
N LEU A 124 -1.06 -15.86 -10.75
CA LEU A 124 -0.76 -14.49 -11.21
C LEU A 124 -1.75 -14.04 -12.29
N ALA A 125 -2.10 -14.93 -13.22
CA ALA A 125 -3.09 -14.65 -14.26
C ALA A 125 -4.47 -14.37 -13.66
N THR A 126 -4.84 -15.05 -12.57
CA THR A 126 -6.10 -14.79 -11.83
C THR A 126 -6.14 -13.37 -11.28
N GLY A 127 -5.11 -12.93 -10.56
CA GLY A 127 -5.07 -11.57 -10.02
C GLY A 127 -5.03 -10.51 -11.13
N LEU A 128 -4.23 -10.73 -12.18
CA LEU A 128 -4.18 -9.85 -13.34
C LEU A 128 -5.56 -9.72 -14.00
N ALA A 129 -6.28 -10.83 -14.20
CA ALA A 129 -7.61 -10.85 -14.80
C ALA A 129 -8.60 -10.03 -13.98
N PHE A 130 -8.65 -10.23 -12.66
CA PHE A 130 -9.51 -9.43 -11.77
C PHE A 130 -9.15 -7.94 -11.82
N GLY A 131 -7.86 -7.60 -11.81
CA GLY A 131 -7.42 -6.22 -11.95
C GLY A 131 -7.85 -5.59 -13.28
N VAL A 132 -7.65 -6.29 -14.41
CA VAL A 132 -8.07 -5.82 -15.73
C VAL A 132 -9.58 -5.66 -15.80
N ILE A 133 -10.35 -6.60 -15.28
CA ILE A 133 -11.82 -6.53 -15.23
C ILE A 133 -12.25 -5.31 -14.40
N ASN A 134 -11.73 -5.13 -13.18
CA ASN A 134 -12.02 -3.98 -12.32
C ASN A 134 -11.74 -2.66 -13.05
N GLY A 135 -10.53 -2.51 -13.59
CA GLY A 135 -10.14 -1.31 -14.32
C GLY A 135 -11.01 -1.04 -15.55
N SER A 136 -11.44 -2.10 -16.24
CA SER A 136 -12.30 -2.03 -17.41
C SER A 136 -13.71 -1.57 -17.06
N LEU A 137 -14.30 -2.15 -16.01
CA LEU A 137 -15.62 -1.76 -15.50
C LEU A 137 -15.64 -0.29 -15.03
N VAL A 138 -14.61 0.11 -14.29
CA VAL A 138 -14.47 1.49 -13.81
C VAL A 138 -14.31 2.47 -14.97
N GLN A 139 -13.50 2.12 -15.97
CA GLN A 139 -13.15 3.07 -17.03
C GLN A 139 -14.19 3.13 -18.16
N TRP A 140 -14.65 1.99 -18.67
CA TRP A 140 -15.51 1.97 -19.86
C TRP A 140 -16.99 1.96 -19.53
N ILE A 141 -17.39 1.26 -18.45
CA ILE A 141 -18.79 1.27 -17.98
C ILE A 141 -19.04 2.45 -17.05
N ARG A 142 -17.97 3.10 -16.54
CA ARG A 142 -18.02 4.27 -15.66
C ARG A 142 -18.71 4.02 -14.32
N ILE A 143 -18.65 2.78 -13.83
CA ILE A 143 -19.10 2.45 -12.48
C ILE A 143 -18.06 2.99 -11.49
N PRO A 144 -18.47 3.64 -10.39
CA PRO A 144 -17.54 4.05 -9.35
C PRO A 144 -16.65 2.88 -8.86
N ALA A 145 -15.36 3.13 -8.70
CA ALA A 145 -14.38 2.08 -8.35
C ALA A 145 -14.80 1.29 -7.09
N PHE A 146 -15.25 2.00 -6.06
CA PHE A 146 -15.73 1.40 -4.82
C PHE A 146 -16.86 0.35 -5.06
N ILE A 147 -17.86 0.69 -5.88
CA ILE A 147 -18.98 -0.21 -6.17
C ILE A 147 -18.52 -1.40 -7.00
N THR A 148 -17.71 -1.13 -8.04
CA THR A 148 -17.14 -2.17 -8.90
C THR A 148 -16.36 -3.19 -8.08
N THR A 149 -15.41 -2.72 -7.28
CA THR A 149 -14.49 -3.59 -6.55
C THR A 149 -15.17 -4.31 -5.39
N LEU A 150 -16.20 -3.70 -4.79
CA LEU A 150 -17.04 -4.38 -3.80
C LEU A 150 -17.86 -5.54 -4.44
N GLY A 151 -18.42 -5.32 -5.63
CA GLY A 151 -19.09 -6.40 -6.38
C GLY A 151 -18.12 -7.52 -6.74
N MET A 152 -16.94 -7.16 -7.23
CA MET A 152 -15.88 -8.11 -7.58
C MET A 152 -15.29 -8.84 -6.37
N PHE A 153 -15.31 -8.20 -5.18
CA PHE A 153 -14.99 -8.88 -3.92
C PHE A 153 -15.89 -10.11 -3.70
N TYR A 154 -17.20 -9.93 -3.80
CA TYR A 154 -18.13 -11.04 -3.59
C TYR A 154 -18.02 -12.11 -4.67
N ILE A 155 -17.75 -11.73 -5.92
CA ILE A 155 -17.50 -12.69 -7.01
C ILE A 155 -16.24 -13.50 -6.71
N ALA A 156 -15.12 -12.86 -6.38
CA ALA A 156 -13.87 -13.54 -6.05
C ALA A 156 -14.02 -14.45 -4.83
N TYR A 157 -14.70 -13.96 -3.79
CA TYR A 157 -14.97 -14.72 -2.58
C TYR A 157 -15.81 -15.98 -2.88
N ALA A 158 -16.90 -15.83 -3.64
CA ALA A 158 -17.74 -16.97 -4.02
C ALA A 158 -16.96 -17.99 -4.86
N LEU A 159 -16.15 -17.55 -5.84
CA LEU A 159 -15.32 -18.45 -6.64
C LEU A 159 -14.29 -19.19 -5.78
N ALA A 160 -13.65 -18.52 -4.81
CA ALA A 160 -12.73 -19.16 -3.88
C ALA A 160 -13.42 -20.27 -3.09
N GLN A 161 -14.62 -19.99 -2.54
CA GLN A 161 -15.41 -20.95 -1.80
C GLN A 161 -15.89 -22.13 -2.67
N MET A 162 -16.31 -21.86 -3.90
CA MET A 162 -16.75 -22.93 -4.83
C MET A 162 -15.60 -23.85 -5.22
N ILE A 163 -14.42 -23.31 -5.55
CA ILE A 163 -13.26 -24.10 -5.97
C ILE A 163 -12.72 -24.96 -4.82
N SER A 164 -12.72 -24.42 -3.60
CA SER A 164 -12.21 -25.11 -2.40
C SER A 164 -13.28 -25.97 -1.68
N ALA A 165 -14.53 -25.95 -2.16
CA ALA A 165 -15.68 -26.50 -1.44
C ALA A 165 -15.80 -25.97 0.01
N GLY A 166 -15.43 -24.71 0.22
CA GLY A 166 -15.46 -24.05 1.53
C GLY A 166 -14.38 -24.47 2.51
N ALA A 167 -13.43 -25.33 2.10
CA ALA A 167 -12.41 -25.87 2.98
C ALA A 167 -11.02 -25.33 2.66
N ALA A 168 -10.15 -25.31 3.66
CA ALA A 168 -8.73 -25.03 3.48
C ALA A 168 -8.05 -26.21 2.74
N LEU A 169 -7.30 -25.91 1.70
CA LEU A 169 -6.62 -26.88 0.85
C LEU A 169 -5.14 -26.93 1.23
N ARG A 170 -4.65 -28.10 1.68
CA ARG A 170 -3.25 -28.24 2.01
C ARG A 170 -2.38 -28.23 0.74
N MET A 171 -1.34 -27.40 0.75
CA MET A 171 -0.36 -27.36 -0.33
C MET A 171 0.42 -28.67 -0.40
N PRO A 172 0.54 -29.35 -1.54
CA PRO A 172 1.47 -30.47 -1.72
C PRO A 172 2.90 -30.01 -1.42
N THR A 173 3.66 -30.88 -0.78
CA THR A 173 5.05 -30.56 -0.39
C THR A 173 5.90 -30.36 -1.64
N ASP A 174 6.41 -29.15 -1.82
CA ASP A 174 7.38 -28.79 -2.85
C ASP A 174 8.57 -28.09 -2.20
N GLY A 175 9.77 -28.62 -2.45
CA GLY A 175 11.00 -28.14 -1.79
C GLY A 175 11.33 -26.69 -2.12
N LEU A 176 11.04 -26.21 -3.34
CA LEU A 176 11.26 -24.82 -3.74
C LEU A 176 10.25 -23.88 -3.05
N PHE A 177 9.00 -24.32 -2.97
CA PHE A 177 7.94 -23.51 -2.35
C PHE A 177 8.11 -23.40 -0.84
N VAL A 178 8.50 -24.48 -0.18
CA VAL A 178 8.90 -24.49 1.23
C VAL A 178 10.16 -23.66 1.44
N GLY A 179 11.14 -23.78 0.52
CA GLY A 179 12.37 -23.01 0.55
C GLY A 179 12.15 -21.48 0.49
N LEU A 180 11.10 -21.02 -0.18
CA LEU A 180 10.75 -19.60 -0.24
C LEU A 180 10.42 -19.05 1.16
N GLN A 181 9.75 -19.83 2.00
CA GLN A 181 9.42 -19.46 3.37
C GLN A 181 10.60 -19.59 4.33
N THR A 182 11.32 -20.73 4.28
CA THR A 182 12.33 -21.09 5.27
C THR A 182 13.70 -20.50 4.96
N GLY A 183 13.96 -20.25 3.69
CA GLY A 183 15.26 -19.82 3.21
C GLY A 183 15.58 -18.34 3.52
N SER A 184 16.87 -18.06 3.49
CA SER A 184 17.36 -16.69 3.68
C SER A 184 18.62 -16.44 2.85
N LEU A 185 18.79 -15.20 2.41
CA LEU A 185 19.98 -14.69 1.72
C LEU A 185 20.76 -13.81 2.71
N PHE A 186 21.97 -14.19 3.07
CA PHE A 186 22.76 -13.48 4.09
C PHE A 186 22.01 -13.18 5.40
N GLY A 187 21.14 -14.11 5.84
CA GLY A 187 20.32 -13.94 7.04
C GLY A 187 19.00 -13.19 6.83
N VAL A 188 18.78 -12.59 5.66
CA VAL A 188 17.52 -11.91 5.29
C VAL A 188 16.55 -12.94 4.67
N PRO A 189 15.31 -13.10 5.18
CA PRO A 189 14.34 -14.03 4.60
C PRO A 189 14.06 -13.78 3.12
N TYR A 190 13.91 -14.84 2.31
CA TYR A 190 13.64 -14.69 0.88
C TYR A 190 12.37 -13.89 0.58
N LEU A 191 11.35 -13.98 1.42
CA LEU A 191 10.13 -13.17 1.26
C LEU A 191 10.41 -11.66 1.37
N VAL A 192 11.34 -11.26 2.26
CA VAL A 192 11.76 -9.85 2.39
C VAL A 192 12.54 -9.41 1.16
N VAL A 193 13.43 -10.28 0.66
CA VAL A 193 14.20 -10.00 -0.57
C VAL A 193 13.24 -9.85 -1.77
N LEU A 194 12.26 -10.73 -1.90
CA LEU A 194 11.26 -10.67 -2.96
C LEU A 194 10.44 -9.37 -2.88
N ALA A 195 9.96 -9.02 -1.69
CA ALA A 195 9.24 -7.76 -1.48
C ALA A 195 10.11 -6.53 -1.83
N ALA A 196 11.40 -6.56 -1.47
CA ALA A 196 12.33 -5.49 -1.82
C ALA A 196 12.54 -5.38 -3.34
N ILE A 197 12.66 -6.50 -4.06
CA ILE A 197 12.75 -6.50 -5.53
C ILE A 197 11.50 -5.90 -6.14
N VAL A 198 10.31 -6.34 -5.71
CA VAL A 198 9.03 -5.81 -6.19
C VAL A 198 8.93 -4.30 -5.90
N ALA A 199 9.33 -3.87 -4.70
CA ALA A 199 9.32 -2.48 -4.31
C ALA A 199 10.26 -1.62 -5.18
N VAL A 200 11.47 -2.10 -5.50
CA VAL A 200 12.40 -1.41 -6.40
C VAL A 200 11.82 -1.29 -7.80
N ILE A 201 11.24 -2.36 -8.34
CA ILE A 201 10.59 -2.34 -9.65
C ILE A 201 9.43 -1.33 -9.65
N ALA A 202 8.54 -1.38 -8.64
CA ALA A 202 7.43 -0.46 -8.51
C ALA A 202 7.90 1.00 -8.37
N TRP A 203 8.97 1.24 -7.60
CA TRP A 203 9.58 2.56 -7.46
C TRP A 203 10.13 3.08 -8.79
N ILE A 204 10.81 2.23 -9.57
CA ILE A 204 11.30 2.59 -10.92
C ILE A 204 10.13 2.93 -11.82
N VAL A 205 9.09 2.07 -11.85
CA VAL A 205 7.89 2.28 -12.67
C VAL A 205 7.22 3.61 -12.31
N LEU A 206 7.05 3.89 -11.02
CA LEU A 206 6.37 5.11 -10.57
C LEU A 206 7.20 6.38 -10.78
N ASN A 207 8.51 6.35 -10.47
CA ASN A 207 9.32 7.57 -10.40
C ASN A 207 10.19 7.82 -11.63
N ARG A 208 10.50 6.77 -12.43
CA ARG A 208 11.45 6.86 -13.54
C ARG A 208 10.81 6.67 -14.92
N THR A 209 9.53 6.30 -15.02
CA THR A 209 8.87 6.07 -16.30
C THR A 209 7.86 7.15 -16.67
N THR A 210 7.51 7.22 -17.95
CA THR A 210 6.41 8.07 -18.45
C THR A 210 5.07 7.61 -17.92
N PHE A 211 4.92 6.29 -17.67
CA PHE A 211 3.71 5.72 -17.09
C PHE A 211 3.47 6.27 -15.66
N GLY A 212 4.48 6.27 -14.80
CA GLY A 212 4.34 6.81 -13.43
C GLY A 212 3.95 8.29 -13.43
N ARG A 213 4.54 9.10 -14.33
CA ARG A 213 4.12 10.51 -14.49
C ARG A 213 2.66 10.62 -14.92
N SER A 214 2.22 9.75 -15.83
CA SER A 214 0.83 9.71 -16.29
C SER A 214 -0.13 9.30 -15.16
N VAL A 215 0.26 8.35 -14.30
CA VAL A 215 -0.53 7.93 -13.12
C VAL A 215 -0.76 9.12 -12.20
N VAL A 216 0.29 9.85 -11.84
CA VAL A 216 0.22 11.04 -10.98
C VAL A 216 -0.63 12.13 -11.62
N ALA A 217 -0.44 12.41 -12.91
CA ALA A 217 -1.22 13.41 -13.64
C ALA A 217 -2.73 13.07 -13.68
N VAL A 218 -3.08 11.81 -13.94
CA VAL A 218 -4.48 11.32 -13.93
C VAL A 218 -5.09 11.46 -12.53
N GLY A 219 -4.31 11.23 -11.48
CA GLY A 219 -4.74 11.38 -10.10
C GLY A 219 -5.05 12.84 -9.72
N TYR A 220 -4.25 13.77 -10.19
CA TYR A 220 -4.52 15.19 -9.94
C TYR A 220 -5.75 15.71 -10.72
N ASN A 221 -5.84 15.43 -12.02
CA ASN A 221 -7.00 15.81 -12.83
C ASN A 221 -7.06 15.01 -14.13
N ARG A 222 -8.06 14.14 -14.23
CA ARG A 222 -8.26 13.28 -15.41
C ARG A 222 -8.50 14.07 -16.70
N VAL A 223 -9.23 15.20 -16.62
CA VAL A 223 -9.56 16.02 -17.80
C VAL A 223 -8.30 16.71 -18.31
N THR A 224 -7.57 17.39 -17.44
CA THR A 224 -6.32 18.09 -17.78
C THR A 224 -5.26 17.10 -18.30
N ALA A 225 -5.13 15.95 -17.66
CA ALA A 225 -4.21 14.89 -18.14
C ALA A 225 -4.58 14.42 -19.56
N GLY A 226 -5.88 14.25 -19.85
CA GLY A 226 -6.36 13.88 -21.18
C GLY A 226 -6.05 14.95 -22.22
N LEU A 227 -6.28 16.23 -21.91
CA LEU A 227 -5.94 17.36 -22.78
C LEU A 227 -4.43 17.48 -23.04
N SER A 228 -3.59 17.02 -22.11
CA SER A 228 -2.14 16.96 -22.25
C SER A 228 -1.65 15.72 -22.98
N GLY A 229 -2.54 14.93 -23.63
CA GLY A 229 -2.19 13.78 -24.45
C GLY A 229 -2.02 12.46 -23.68
N VAL A 230 -2.32 12.42 -22.37
CA VAL A 230 -2.28 11.17 -21.59
C VAL A 230 -3.47 10.29 -21.98
N ARG A 231 -3.21 9.02 -22.27
CA ARG A 231 -4.26 8.03 -22.55
C ARG A 231 -4.90 7.52 -21.25
N VAL A 232 -5.72 8.38 -20.61
CA VAL A 232 -6.36 8.14 -19.30
C VAL A 232 -6.96 6.74 -19.17
N PRO A 233 -7.74 6.20 -20.15
CA PRO A 233 -8.30 4.86 -20.05
C PRO A 233 -7.26 3.77 -19.82
N ARG A 234 -6.15 3.82 -20.57
CA ARG A 234 -5.08 2.82 -20.45
C ARG A 234 -4.37 2.92 -19.10
N VAL A 235 -4.18 4.14 -18.58
CA VAL A 235 -3.56 4.36 -17.28
C VAL A 235 -4.43 3.75 -16.17
N ILE A 236 -5.74 3.99 -16.19
CA ILE A 236 -6.67 3.46 -15.19
C ILE A 236 -6.66 1.93 -15.19
N VAL A 237 -6.86 1.31 -16.36
CA VAL A 237 -6.87 -0.16 -16.46
C VAL A 237 -5.53 -0.74 -16.04
N ALA A 238 -4.40 -0.13 -16.42
CA ALA A 238 -3.07 -0.60 -16.03
C ALA A 238 -2.83 -0.49 -14.51
N CYS A 239 -3.31 0.56 -13.84
CA CYS A 239 -3.20 0.68 -12.39
C CYS A 239 -3.95 -0.45 -11.66
N PHE A 240 -5.18 -0.75 -12.05
CA PHE A 240 -5.92 -1.88 -11.51
C PHE A 240 -5.28 -3.23 -11.85
N ALA A 241 -4.75 -3.39 -13.08
CA ALA A 241 -4.02 -4.60 -13.48
C ALA A 241 -2.77 -4.83 -12.62
N ILE A 242 -2.01 -3.76 -12.35
CA ILE A 242 -0.88 -3.80 -11.40
C ILE A 242 -1.39 -4.16 -10.00
N GLY A 243 -2.48 -3.54 -9.54
CA GLY A 243 -3.10 -3.83 -8.24
C GLY A 243 -3.41 -5.31 -8.08
N GLY A 244 -4.15 -5.89 -9.03
CA GLY A 244 -4.50 -7.32 -9.01
C GLY A 244 -3.30 -8.25 -9.11
N THR A 245 -2.29 -7.89 -9.92
CA THR A 245 -1.05 -8.68 -10.03
C THR A 245 -0.25 -8.66 -8.73
N MET A 246 -0.10 -7.49 -8.09
CA MET A 246 0.57 -7.35 -6.79
C MET A 246 -0.17 -8.12 -5.69
N THR A 247 -1.50 -8.09 -5.70
CA THR A 247 -2.34 -8.91 -4.82
C THR A 247 -2.06 -10.40 -5.01
N ALA A 248 -1.94 -10.86 -6.25
CA ALA A 248 -1.62 -12.26 -6.53
C ALA A 248 -0.21 -12.65 -6.07
N ILE A 249 0.80 -11.80 -6.29
CA ILE A 249 2.16 -12.04 -5.78
C ILE A 249 2.14 -12.15 -4.25
N ALA A 250 1.45 -11.23 -3.58
CA ALA A 250 1.32 -11.24 -2.13
C ALA A 250 0.61 -12.51 -1.61
N ALA A 251 -0.44 -12.96 -2.32
CA ALA A 251 -1.14 -14.20 -2.01
C ALA A 251 -0.22 -15.43 -2.14
N VAL A 252 0.58 -15.52 -3.21
CA VAL A 252 1.59 -16.57 -3.38
C VAL A 252 2.60 -16.56 -2.23
N MET A 253 3.08 -15.37 -1.83
CA MET A 253 4.02 -15.22 -0.70
C MET A 253 3.41 -15.70 0.61
N LEU A 254 2.17 -15.32 0.92
CA LEU A 254 1.51 -15.77 2.15
C LEU A 254 1.18 -17.26 2.10
N THR A 255 0.71 -17.78 0.96
CA THR A 255 0.44 -19.22 0.78
C THR A 255 1.72 -20.04 0.97
N SER A 256 2.88 -19.54 0.51
CA SER A 256 4.16 -20.23 0.78
C SER A 256 4.47 -20.29 2.28
N ARG A 257 4.06 -19.29 3.04
CA ARG A 257 4.30 -19.21 4.49
C ARG A 257 3.39 -20.13 5.29
N ILE A 258 2.11 -20.20 4.94
CA ILE A 258 1.13 -21.02 5.68
C ILE A 258 0.94 -22.42 5.10
N GLN A 259 1.47 -22.69 3.91
CA GLN A 259 1.39 -23.98 3.18
C GLN A 259 -0.07 -24.44 2.98
N THR A 260 -0.99 -23.51 2.81
CA THR A 260 -2.43 -23.77 2.69
C THR A 260 -3.08 -22.78 1.76
N GLY A 261 -3.93 -23.26 0.85
CA GLY A 261 -4.88 -22.46 0.08
C GLY A 261 -6.14 -22.26 0.89
N GLU A 262 -6.39 -21.03 1.32
CA GLU A 262 -7.46 -20.70 2.25
C GLU A 262 -8.43 -19.72 1.59
N PRO A 263 -9.72 -20.11 1.34
CA PRO A 263 -10.66 -19.22 0.65
C PRO A 263 -11.01 -17.96 1.44
N THR A 264 -10.87 -18.00 2.77
CA THR A 264 -11.15 -16.86 3.66
C THR A 264 -9.90 -16.05 4.02
N LEU A 265 -8.74 -16.41 3.46
CA LEU A 265 -7.41 -15.86 3.83
C LEU A 265 -7.33 -14.34 3.77
N GLY A 266 -8.00 -13.72 2.85
CA GLY A 266 -7.98 -12.28 2.69
C GLY A 266 -9.11 -11.60 3.44
N GLY A 267 -10.30 -11.74 2.90
CA GLY A 267 -11.48 -11.08 3.42
C GLY A 267 -11.34 -9.56 3.56
N PHE A 268 -12.24 -8.94 4.30
CA PHE A 268 -12.20 -7.50 4.54
C PHE A 268 -11.01 -7.07 5.40
N THR A 269 -10.55 -7.91 6.31
CA THR A 269 -9.39 -7.58 7.16
C THR A 269 -8.15 -7.28 6.32
N THR A 270 -7.79 -8.15 5.39
CA THR A 270 -6.63 -7.95 4.51
C THR A 270 -6.84 -6.77 3.56
N THR A 271 -8.06 -6.55 3.06
CA THR A 271 -8.38 -5.36 2.26
C THR A 271 -8.09 -4.09 3.04
N PHE A 272 -8.61 -3.98 4.25
CA PHE A 272 -8.40 -2.79 5.07
C PHE A 272 -6.96 -2.64 5.55
N GLU A 273 -6.26 -3.72 5.88
CA GLU A 273 -4.82 -3.67 6.18
C GLU A 273 -4.01 -3.12 5.01
N THR A 274 -4.33 -3.55 3.79
CA THR A 274 -3.65 -3.12 2.57
C THR A 274 -3.86 -1.63 2.30
N ILE A 275 -5.12 -1.17 2.36
CA ILE A 275 -5.46 0.25 2.23
C ILE A 275 -4.81 1.07 3.34
N THR A 276 -4.92 0.61 4.60
CA THR A 276 -4.34 1.32 5.75
C THR A 276 -2.82 1.44 5.62
N ALA A 277 -2.13 0.38 5.20
CA ALA A 277 -0.69 0.41 4.98
C ALA A 277 -0.30 1.47 3.94
N ALA A 278 -1.07 1.58 2.85
CA ALA A 278 -0.84 2.58 1.82
C ALA A 278 -1.11 4.01 2.33
N VAL A 279 -2.23 4.22 3.05
CA VAL A 279 -2.65 5.55 3.53
C VAL A 279 -1.77 6.02 4.69
N VAL A 280 -1.51 5.18 5.69
CA VAL A 280 -0.55 5.45 6.78
C VAL A 280 0.84 5.72 6.20
N GLY A 281 1.21 5.02 5.11
CA GLY A 281 2.41 5.28 4.32
C GLY A 281 2.42 6.62 3.58
N GLY A 282 1.38 7.44 3.69
CA GLY A 282 1.29 8.80 3.14
C GLY A 282 0.73 8.86 1.72
N THR A 283 0.07 7.80 1.25
CA THR A 283 -0.67 7.82 -0.01
C THR A 283 -2.01 8.53 0.20
N SER A 284 -2.30 9.53 -0.63
CA SER A 284 -3.56 10.26 -0.57
C SER A 284 -4.70 9.46 -1.20
N LEU A 285 -5.86 9.42 -0.51
CA LEU A 285 -7.10 8.88 -1.05
C LEU A 285 -7.73 9.76 -2.13
N PHE A 286 -7.34 11.03 -2.16
CA PHE A 286 -7.76 11.99 -3.19
C PHE A 286 -6.91 11.89 -4.45
N GLY A 287 -5.92 10.99 -4.49
CA GLY A 287 -5.07 10.73 -5.64
C GLY A 287 -3.85 11.66 -5.78
N GLY A 288 -3.06 11.41 -6.81
CA GLY A 288 -1.92 12.24 -7.23
C GLY A 288 -0.70 12.19 -6.32
N ARG A 289 -0.80 11.69 -5.08
CA ARG A 289 0.31 11.68 -4.09
C ARG A 289 0.44 10.33 -3.41
N GLY A 290 1.64 9.84 -3.36
CA GLY A 290 2.02 8.60 -2.70
C GLY A 290 3.45 8.20 -3.03
N SER A 291 4.03 7.31 -2.25
CA SER A 291 5.38 6.83 -2.48
C SER A 291 5.56 5.38 -2.06
N VAL A 292 6.33 4.63 -2.85
CA VAL A 292 6.62 3.22 -2.53
C VAL A 292 7.36 3.08 -1.18
N PRO A 293 8.39 3.88 -0.84
CA PRO A 293 9.02 3.80 0.47
C PRO A 293 8.05 4.08 1.64
N GLY A 294 7.12 5.03 1.45
CA GLY A 294 6.10 5.32 2.45
C GLY A 294 5.22 4.10 2.72
N VAL A 295 4.73 3.45 1.66
CA VAL A 295 3.89 2.24 1.75
C VAL A 295 4.61 1.09 2.45
N LEU A 296 5.91 0.88 2.19
CA LEU A 296 6.71 -0.12 2.89
C LEU A 296 6.76 0.15 4.40
N ILE A 297 7.00 1.40 4.79
CA ILE A 297 7.00 1.81 6.20
C ILE A 297 5.62 1.60 6.81
N GLY A 298 4.55 1.98 6.10
CA GLY A 298 3.17 1.76 6.53
C GLY A 298 2.87 0.28 6.79
N ALA A 299 3.26 -0.61 5.88
CA ALA A 299 3.07 -2.05 6.05
C ALA A 299 3.84 -2.61 7.27
N ILE A 300 5.07 -2.12 7.50
CA ILE A 300 5.85 -2.50 8.69
C ILE A 300 5.17 -2.00 9.96
N ILE A 301 4.65 -0.77 9.99
CA ILE A 301 3.89 -0.22 11.13
C ILE A 301 2.69 -1.12 11.45
N ILE A 302 1.88 -1.45 10.46
CA ILE A 302 0.68 -2.29 10.62
C ILE A 302 1.06 -3.66 11.20
N ARG A 303 2.07 -4.32 10.64
CA ARG A 303 2.50 -5.65 11.13
C ARG A 303 3.16 -5.58 12.51
N THR A 304 3.87 -4.51 12.83
CA THR A 304 4.40 -4.30 14.18
C THR A 304 3.28 -4.18 15.23
N ILE A 305 2.21 -3.45 14.92
CA ILE A 305 1.05 -3.35 15.82
C ILE A 305 0.42 -4.72 16.04
N GLY A 306 0.20 -5.49 14.97
CA GLY A 306 -0.32 -6.86 15.07
C GLY A 306 0.57 -7.77 15.91
N ASP A 307 1.88 -7.72 15.71
CA ASP A 307 2.86 -8.50 16.46
C ASP A 307 2.86 -8.13 17.96
N CYS A 308 2.82 -6.83 18.29
CA CYS A 308 2.72 -6.38 19.68
C CYS A 308 1.43 -6.89 20.36
N ILE A 309 0.29 -6.88 19.69
CA ILE A 309 -0.98 -7.40 20.20
C ILE A 309 -0.87 -8.88 20.53
N VAL A 310 -0.24 -9.67 19.64
CA VAL A 310 -0.01 -11.11 19.85
C VAL A 310 0.95 -11.35 21.01
N LEU A 311 2.08 -10.64 21.07
CA LEU A 311 3.08 -10.80 22.13
C LEU A 311 2.56 -10.39 23.51
N LEU A 312 1.64 -9.43 23.58
CA LEU A 312 0.98 -9.01 24.82
C LEU A 312 -0.23 -9.90 25.19
N ASN A 313 -0.52 -10.96 24.43
CA ASN A 313 -1.69 -11.83 24.59
C ASN A 313 -3.03 -11.06 24.64
N ILE A 314 -3.11 -9.95 23.89
CA ILE A 314 -4.34 -9.17 23.76
C ILE A 314 -5.28 -9.86 22.76
N THR A 315 -6.59 -9.78 23.02
CA THR A 315 -7.58 -10.40 22.11
C THR A 315 -7.44 -9.90 20.68
N PRO A 316 -7.47 -10.80 19.66
CA PRO A 316 -7.41 -10.41 18.25
C PRO A 316 -8.52 -9.44 17.81
N LEU A 317 -9.65 -9.40 18.53
CA LEU A 317 -10.75 -8.46 18.26
C LEU A 317 -10.30 -7.00 18.43
N LEU A 318 -9.40 -6.72 19.38
CA LEU A 318 -8.86 -5.38 19.57
C LEU A 318 -8.00 -4.93 18.38
N TYR A 319 -7.33 -5.87 17.71
CA TYR A 319 -6.58 -5.54 16.49
C TYR A 319 -7.47 -4.91 15.42
N GLN A 320 -8.68 -5.45 15.20
CA GLN A 320 -9.62 -4.90 14.23
C GLN A 320 -10.08 -3.48 14.63
N ALA A 321 -10.32 -3.24 15.92
CA ALA A 321 -10.69 -1.92 16.42
C ALA A 321 -9.54 -0.90 16.23
N VAL A 322 -8.29 -1.31 16.52
CA VAL A 322 -7.09 -0.48 16.30
C VAL A 322 -6.93 -0.16 14.82
N MET A 323 -7.12 -1.14 13.93
CA MET A 323 -7.05 -0.92 12.48
C MET A 323 -8.09 0.07 12.00
N GLY A 324 -9.36 -0.08 12.46
CA GLY A 324 -10.42 0.89 12.14
C GLY A 324 -10.08 2.30 12.63
N GLY A 325 -9.55 2.42 13.85
CA GLY A 325 -9.09 3.70 14.40
C GLY A 325 -7.96 4.33 13.58
N LEU A 326 -6.98 3.54 13.15
CA LEU A 326 -5.87 4.02 12.31
C LEU A 326 -6.35 4.53 10.95
N ILE A 327 -7.32 3.84 10.32
CA ILE A 327 -7.92 4.31 9.07
C ILE A 327 -8.58 5.68 9.27
N VAL A 328 -9.40 5.84 10.31
CA VAL A 328 -10.08 7.10 10.60
C VAL A 328 -9.07 8.22 10.86
N ILE A 329 -8.05 7.98 11.67
CA ILE A 329 -7.00 8.97 11.96
C ILE A 329 -6.25 9.34 10.69
N ALA A 330 -5.84 8.36 9.89
CA ALA A 330 -5.13 8.60 8.64
C ALA A 330 -5.96 9.43 7.65
N LEU A 331 -7.27 9.14 7.54
CA LEU A 331 -8.22 9.90 6.74
C LEU A 331 -8.37 11.35 7.20
N VAL A 332 -8.49 11.58 8.52
CA VAL A 332 -8.58 12.93 9.09
C VAL A 332 -7.32 13.72 8.76
N VAL A 333 -6.14 13.11 8.94
CA VAL A 333 -4.84 13.75 8.65
C VAL A 333 -4.72 14.08 7.15
N ASP A 334 -5.07 13.14 6.25
CA ASP A 334 -5.01 13.38 4.80
C ASP A 334 -5.99 14.47 4.36
N SER A 335 -7.23 14.47 4.88
CA SER A 335 -8.23 15.48 4.63
C SER A 335 -7.79 16.89 5.08
N GLN A 336 -7.23 17.01 6.29
CA GLN A 336 -6.71 18.27 6.78
C GLN A 336 -5.55 18.78 5.91
N ARG A 337 -4.60 17.90 5.58
CA ARG A 337 -3.47 18.22 4.72
C ARG A 337 -3.91 18.70 3.33
N SER A 338 -4.92 18.06 2.74
CA SER A 338 -5.50 18.44 1.45
C SER A 338 -6.11 19.85 1.50
N ARG A 339 -6.83 20.18 2.58
CA ARG A 339 -7.37 21.53 2.80
C ARG A 339 -6.29 22.61 2.91
N TYR A 340 -5.22 22.34 3.70
CA TYR A 340 -4.10 23.28 3.85
C TYR A 340 -3.36 23.56 2.54
N LEU A 341 -3.31 22.58 1.62
CA LEU A 341 -2.66 22.73 0.32
C LEU A 341 -3.57 23.36 -0.74
N GLY A 342 -4.81 23.73 -0.40
CA GLY A 342 -5.77 24.34 -1.34
C GLY A 342 -6.25 23.38 -2.42
N GLU A 343 -6.08 22.08 -2.23
CA GLU A 343 -6.58 21.07 -3.15
C GLU A 343 -8.09 20.86 -2.86
N ARG A 344 -8.91 20.91 -3.91
CA ARG A 344 -10.37 20.75 -3.78
C ARG A 344 -10.71 19.41 -3.12
N THR A 345 -11.40 19.48 -1.98
CA THR A 345 -12.13 18.35 -1.40
C THR A 345 -13.35 18.04 -2.26
#